data_fa103b367ad44b9f1815704e90df053c
#
_entry.id   fa103b367ad44b9f1815704e90df053c
#
_cell.length_a   1.000
_cell.length_b   1.000
_cell.length_c   1.000
_cell.angle_alpha   90.00
_cell.angle_beta   90.00
_cell.angle_gamma   90.00
#
_symmetry.space_group_name_H-M   'P 1'
#
loop_
_entity.id
_entity.type
_entity.pdbx_description
1 polymer ?
#
loop_
_entity_poly.entity_id
_entity_poly.type
_entity_poly.pdbx_seq_one_letter_code
_entity_poly.pdbx_strand_id
1 'polypeptide(L)'
;KDFSYYIGANLTTLHNEVKDLNGLSYLYGGSAEFRTISQVGGELNAYYGYDIEGVYQNAAEIAADPIAVANGLEPGDFKYVDQNKDGKIDNKDRVTLGSYIPNFNYGINLGFSYKNFDFSMVMQGVAGNQIVNRKRGDRRWHSELNYDLDQFENRWTGEGSTNEYMSAKGSVKPWNISNFNSFYVEDGSYFRIQNVQVAYTFPKKDFGKFKMPSIRLSLTADRPLTVFKANSFSPELGSKNEKGEIASSSYGFDERVYPLASSYTLGLRIIY
;
A
#
# COMPACT_ATOMS: atom_id res chain seq x y z
N LYS A 1 -14.06 -36.54 -23.55
CA LYS A 1 -14.45 -35.91 -22.26
C LYS A 1 -14.72 -34.43 -22.56
N ASP A 2 -15.94 -34.01 -22.28
CA ASP A 2 -16.41 -32.67 -22.65
C ASP A 2 -16.03 -31.59 -21.62
N PHE A 3 -15.43 -31.98 -20.51
CA PHE A 3 -15.06 -31.08 -19.41
C PHE A 3 -13.64 -31.37 -18.91
N SER A 4 -12.85 -30.32 -18.76
CA SER A 4 -11.55 -30.32 -18.10
C SER A 4 -11.40 -29.08 -17.25
N TYR A 5 -10.63 -29.16 -16.17
CA TYR A 5 -10.32 -28.03 -15.32
C TYR A 5 -8.89 -28.13 -14.81
N TYR A 6 -8.34 -27.00 -14.41
CA TYR A 6 -7.10 -26.92 -13.68
C TYR A 6 -7.20 -25.89 -12.55
N ILE A 7 -6.51 -26.15 -11.45
CA ILE A 7 -6.33 -25.23 -10.33
C ILE A 7 -4.87 -25.35 -9.94
N GLY A 8 -4.20 -24.22 -9.86
CA GLY A 8 -2.84 -24.09 -9.34
C GLY A 8 -2.80 -22.99 -8.29
N ALA A 9 -2.06 -23.22 -7.22
CA ALA A 9 -1.81 -22.21 -6.18
C ALA A 9 -0.32 -22.21 -5.82
N ASN A 10 0.20 -21.03 -5.51
CA ASN A 10 1.52 -20.87 -4.92
C ASN A 10 1.44 -19.94 -3.71
N LEU A 11 2.31 -20.17 -2.75
CA LEU A 11 2.50 -19.36 -1.57
C LEU A 11 4.00 -19.27 -1.33
N THR A 12 4.50 -18.03 -1.19
CA THR A 12 5.89 -17.75 -0.82
C THR A 12 5.89 -16.96 0.47
N THR A 13 6.52 -17.48 1.49
CA THR A 13 6.79 -16.77 2.74
C THR A 13 8.15 -16.10 2.66
N LEU A 14 8.24 -14.89 3.16
CA LEU A 14 9.46 -14.10 3.20
C LEU A 14 9.80 -13.75 4.64
N HIS A 15 11.06 -13.94 4.98
CA HIS A 15 11.65 -13.44 6.22
C HIS A 15 13.00 -12.83 5.87
N ASN A 16 13.23 -11.60 6.28
CA ASN A 16 14.49 -10.94 6.09
C ASN A 16 15.03 -10.44 7.44
N GLU A 17 16.32 -10.54 7.65
CA GLU A 17 16.98 -10.11 8.86
C GLU A 17 18.41 -9.68 8.53
N VAL A 18 18.80 -8.51 8.97
CA VAL A 18 20.16 -8.01 8.86
C VAL A 18 21.04 -8.75 9.88
N LYS A 19 21.99 -9.56 9.41
CA LYS A 19 22.87 -10.34 10.28
C LYS A 19 24.11 -9.58 10.71
N ASP A 20 24.69 -8.78 9.80
CA ASP A 20 25.91 -8.04 10.05
C ASP A 20 25.96 -6.78 9.17
N LEU A 21 26.50 -5.71 9.70
CA LEU A 21 26.73 -4.43 9.02
C LEU A 21 28.20 -4.01 9.06
N ASN A 22 29.11 -4.99 9.04
CA ASN A 22 30.56 -4.78 9.08
C ASN A 22 31.00 -3.90 10.27
N GLY A 23 30.50 -4.25 11.46
CA GLY A 23 30.81 -3.56 12.73
C GLY A 23 29.94 -2.34 13.04
N LEU A 24 29.03 -1.94 12.15
CA LEU A 24 28.04 -0.92 12.45
C LEU A 24 26.80 -1.54 13.11
N SER A 25 26.21 -0.83 14.08
CA SER A 25 24.97 -1.28 14.73
C SER A 25 23.75 -1.07 13.85
N TYR A 26 23.76 -0.03 13.03
CA TYR A 26 22.67 0.30 12.10
C TYR A 26 23.16 1.17 10.94
N LEU A 27 22.35 1.20 9.88
CA LEU A 27 22.47 2.13 8.75
C LEU A 27 21.13 2.82 8.51
N TYR A 28 21.18 4.13 8.28
CA TYR A 28 20.00 4.88 7.85
C TYR A 28 19.88 4.89 6.34
N GLY A 29 18.65 4.81 5.85
CA GLY A 29 18.25 4.98 4.47
C GLY A 29 17.06 5.95 4.36
N GLY A 30 16.45 6.00 3.17
CA GLY A 30 15.34 6.90 2.90
C GLY A 30 15.77 8.35 2.73
N SER A 31 14.85 9.28 2.97
CA SER A 31 15.11 10.73 2.97
C SER A 31 15.23 11.25 4.40
N ALA A 32 15.66 12.52 4.55
CA ALA A 32 15.71 13.17 5.87
C ALA A 32 14.32 13.25 6.53
N GLU A 33 13.26 13.37 5.71
CA GLU A 33 11.88 13.46 6.13
C GLU A 33 11.28 12.07 6.45
N PHE A 34 11.51 11.10 5.55
CA PHE A 34 11.00 9.73 5.67
C PHE A 34 12.17 8.76 5.79
N ARG A 35 12.60 8.53 7.00
CA ARG A 35 13.79 7.73 7.30
C ARG A 35 13.46 6.25 7.36
N THR A 36 14.39 5.43 6.86
CA THR A 36 14.42 4.00 7.09
C THR A 36 15.65 3.62 7.90
N ILE A 37 15.62 2.45 8.50
CA ILE A 37 16.75 1.89 9.26
C ILE A 37 16.97 0.43 8.88
N SER A 38 18.22 0.05 8.74
CA SER A 38 18.67 -1.34 8.72
C SER A 38 19.51 -1.56 9.95
N GLN A 39 19.02 -2.36 10.88
CA GLN A 39 19.68 -2.63 12.17
C GLN A 39 19.99 -4.11 12.29
N VAL A 40 21.12 -4.46 12.88
CA VAL A 40 21.47 -5.86 13.16
C VAL A 40 20.38 -6.52 14.02
N GLY A 41 19.87 -7.67 13.56
CA GLY A 41 18.73 -8.37 14.14
C GLY A 41 17.34 -7.87 13.70
N GLY A 42 17.28 -6.79 12.93
CA GLY A 42 16.05 -6.22 12.38
C GLY A 42 15.89 -6.44 10.88
N GLU A 43 14.81 -5.90 10.32
CA GLU A 43 14.55 -5.97 8.90
C GLU A 43 15.37 -4.94 8.10
N LEU A 44 15.65 -5.27 6.85
CA LEU A 44 16.31 -4.36 5.91
C LEU A 44 15.40 -3.19 5.55
N ASN A 45 15.91 -1.96 5.64
CA ASN A 45 15.19 -0.72 5.29
C ASN A 45 13.80 -0.59 5.92
N ALA A 46 13.65 -1.02 7.19
CA ALA A 46 12.42 -0.82 7.94
C ALA A 46 12.12 0.68 8.12
N TYR A 47 10.85 1.06 8.11
CA TYR A 47 10.43 2.44 8.36
C TYR A 47 10.79 2.84 9.79
N TYR A 48 11.37 4.03 9.94
CA TYR A 48 11.92 4.47 11.22
C TYR A 48 11.44 5.86 11.59
N GLY A 49 10.53 5.94 12.54
CA GLY A 49 9.82 7.16 12.92
C GLY A 49 9.26 7.11 14.32
N TYR A 50 8.37 8.04 14.62
CA TYR A 50 7.73 8.15 15.92
C TYR A 50 6.41 7.38 15.94
N ASP A 51 6.13 6.72 17.04
CA ASP A 51 4.83 6.09 17.26
C ASP A 51 3.85 7.09 17.86
N ILE A 52 2.59 7.04 17.40
CA ILE A 52 1.49 7.87 17.88
C ILE A 52 0.60 7.01 18.76
N GLU A 53 0.43 7.42 20.02
CA GLU A 53 -0.50 6.79 20.95
C GLU A 53 -1.96 7.18 20.62
N GLY A 54 -2.14 8.39 20.08
CA GLY A 54 -3.45 8.93 19.76
C GLY A 54 -3.45 10.44 19.54
N VAL A 55 -4.57 11.05 19.84
CA VAL A 55 -4.81 12.49 19.72
C VAL A 55 -5.26 13.03 21.07
N TYR A 56 -4.68 14.13 21.54
CA TYR A 56 -5.12 14.79 22.78
C TYR A 56 -6.59 15.19 22.64
N GLN A 57 -7.44 14.70 23.55
CA GLN A 57 -8.89 14.87 23.46
C GLN A 57 -9.37 16.19 24.07
N ASN A 58 -8.74 16.65 25.16
CA ASN A 58 -9.18 17.82 25.88
C ASN A 58 -8.04 18.56 26.61
N ALA A 59 -8.35 19.71 27.14
CA ALA A 59 -7.36 20.54 27.85
C ALA A 59 -6.85 19.91 29.16
N ALA A 60 -7.61 19.00 29.78
CA ALA A 60 -7.18 18.32 30.98
C ALA A 60 -6.08 17.29 30.68
N GLU A 61 -6.16 16.58 29.56
CA GLU A 61 -5.08 15.69 29.09
C GLU A 61 -3.81 16.49 28.79
N ILE A 62 -3.93 17.64 28.11
CA ILE A 62 -2.78 18.53 27.84
C ILE A 62 -2.14 18.98 29.16
N ALA A 63 -2.95 19.46 30.12
CA ALA A 63 -2.44 19.95 31.40
C ALA A 63 -1.76 18.85 32.25
N ALA A 64 -2.16 17.60 32.07
CA ALA A 64 -1.60 16.44 32.77
C ALA A 64 -0.30 15.94 32.16
N ASP A 65 0.00 16.30 30.91
CA ASP A 65 1.18 15.85 30.19
C ASP A 65 2.25 16.95 30.10
N PRO A 66 3.38 16.84 30.80
CA PRO A 66 4.48 17.82 30.74
C PRO A 66 5.02 18.04 29.34
N ILE A 67 5.03 16.99 28.47
CA ILE A 67 5.47 17.07 27.09
C ILE A 67 4.54 17.99 26.30
N ALA A 68 3.23 17.81 26.47
CA ALA A 68 2.21 18.61 25.80
C ALA A 68 2.31 20.09 26.21
N VAL A 69 2.45 20.35 27.52
CA VAL A 69 2.61 21.71 28.05
C VAL A 69 3.88 22.36 27.52
N ALA A 70 5.01 21.67 27.55
CA ALA A 70 6.30 22.19 27.10
C ALA A 70 6.31 22.53 25.60
N ASN A 71 5.54 21.83 24.78
CA ASN A 71 5.45 22.03 23.35
C ASN A 71 4.25 22.89 22.90
N GLY A 72 3.45 23.42 23.84
CA GLY A 72 2.29 24.26 23.54
C GLY A 72 1.23 23.56 22.71
N LEU A 73 1.00 22.26 22.98
CA LEU A 73 0.03 21.46 22.26
C LEU A 73 -1.40 21.83 22.64
N GLU A 74 -2.32 21.49 21.76
CA GLU A 74 -3.74 21.74 21.92
C GLU A 74 -4.54 20.45 21.68
N PRO A 75 -5.79 20.36 22.16
CA PRO A 75 -6.66 19.26 21.78
C PRO A 75 -6.78 19.12 20.27
N GLY A 76 -6.65 17.88 19.78
CA GLY A 76 -6.57 17.59 18.35
C GLY A 76 -5.13 17.49 17.80
N ASP A 77 -4.10 17.69 18.60
CA ASP A 77 -2.70 17.41 18.23
C ASP A 77 -2.34 15.96 18.54
N PHE A 78 -1.36 15.40 17.83
CA PHE A 78 -0.87 14.04 18.07
C PHE A 78 -0.15 13.92 19.41
N LYS A 79 -0.42 12.81 20.08
CA LYS A 79 0.27 12.36 21.28
C LYS A 79 1.28 11.30 20.89
N TYR A 80 2.57 11.65 20.91
CA TYR A 80 3.66 10.73 20.64
C TYR A 80 4.00 9.90 21.87
N VAL A 81 4.47 8.68 21.62
CA VAL A 81 5.00 7.79 22.66
C VAL A 81 6.42 8.22 23.02
N ASP A 82 6.66 8.58 24.29
CA ASP A 82 7.98 8.76 24.89
C ASP A 82 8.56 7.36 25.20
N GLN A 83 9.36 6.82 24.28
CA GLN A 83 9.85 5.44 24.33
C GLN A 83 10.84 5.22 25.49
N ASN A 84 11.69 6.21 25.75
CA ASN A 84 12.73 6.11 26.78
C ASN A 84 12.31 6.72 28.13
N LYS A 85 11.12 7.37 28.18
CA LYS A 85 10.52 7.99 29.38
C LYS A 85 11.39 9.10 29.98
N ASP A 86 12.07 9.87 29.13
CA ASP A 86 12.89 10.99 29.59
C ASP A 86 12.13 12.34 29.66
N GLY A 87 10.83 12.34 29.30
CA GLY A 87 9.96 13.50 29.34
C GLY A 87 10.10 14.42 28.13
N LYS A 88 10.64 13.92 27.02
CA LYS A 88 10.82 14.65 25.77
C LYS A 88 10.53 13.75 24.59
N ILE A 89 10.18 14.33 23.45
CA ILE A 89 10.10 13.61 22.18
C ILE A 89 11.29 14.03 21.33
N ASP A 90 12.25 13.13 21.17
CA ASP A 90 13.46 13.37 20.38
C ASP A 90 13.86 12.13 19.54
N ASN A 91 15.06 12.14 18.96
CA ASN A 91 15.51 11.05 18.09
C ASN A 91 15.61 9.67 18.78
N LYS A 92 15.60 9.64 20.12
CA LYS A 92 15.67 8.40 20.91
C LYS A 92 14.32 7.69 21.03
N ASP A 93 13.22 8.41 20.69
CA ASP A 93 11.86 7.88 20.72
C ASP A 93 11.43 7.30 19.38
N ARG A 94 12.33 7.28 18.39
CA ARG A 94 12.06 6.65 17.12
C ARG A 94 12.12 5.14 17.23
N VAL A 95 11.13 4.51 16.61
CA VAL A 95 10.99 3.04 16.54
C VAL A 95 10.77 2.58 15.11
N THR A 96 10.89 1.28 14.90
CA THR A 96 10.51 0.65 13.64
C THR A 96 9.00 0.63 13.53
N LEU A 97 8.48 1.23 12.47
CA LEU A 97 7.04 1.35 12.19
C LEU A 97 6.53 0.29 11.21
N GLY A 98 7.40 -0.62 10.77
CA GLY A 98 7.09 -1.68 9.83
C GLY A 98 7.98 -1.68 8.60
N SER A 99 7.62 -2.49 7.61
CA SER A 99 8.42 -2.71 6.41
C SER A 99 7.56 -2.84 5.16
N TYR A 100 8.10 -2.45 4.00
CA TYR A 100 7.46 -2.68 2.72
C TYR A 100 7.59 -4.14 2.24
N ILE A 101 8.46 -4.92 2.86
CA ILE A 101 8.68 -6.31 2.49
C ILE A 101 7.50 -7.15 3.02
N PRO A 102 6.78 -7.86 2.16
CA PRO A 102 5.63 -8.64 2.60
C PRO A 102 6.06 -9.89 3.36
N ASN A 103 5.23 -10.32 4.32
CA ASN A 103 5.42 -11.59 4.99
C ASN A 103 5.17 -12.77 4.04
N PHE A 104 4.24 -12.61 3.11
CA PHE A 104 3.98 -13.62 2.08
C PHE A 104 3.37 -13.04 0.81
N ASN A 105 3.67 -13.71 -0.28
CA ASN A 105 3.04 -13.52 -1.58
C ASN A 105 2.26 -14.78 -1.94
N TYR A 106 1.10 -14.63 -2.59
CA TYR A 106 0.30 -15.73 -3.04
C TYR A 106 -0.25 -15.52 -4.44
N GLY A 107 -0.43 -16.63 -5.15
CA GLY A 107 -1.01 -16.65 -6.48
C GLY A 107 -1.94 -17.83 -6.64
N ILE A 108 -3.03 -17.65 -7.38
CA ILE A 108 -4.01 -18.69 -7.70
C ILE A 108 -4.31 -18.59 -9.19
N ASN A 109 -4.16 -19.71 -9.88
CA ASN A 109 -4.53 -19.87 -11.28
C ASN A 109 -5.63 -20.91 -11.37
N LEU A 110 -6.71 -20.59 -12.02
CA LEU A 110 -7.77 -21.55 -12.27
C LEU A 110 -8.34 -21.40 -13.67
N GLY A 111 -8.85 -22.49 -14.20
CA GLY A 111 -9.54 -22.47 -15.46
C GLY A 111 -10.28 -23.77 -15.72
N PHE A 112 -11.20 -23.70 -16.67
CA PHE A 112 -11.89 -24.87 -17.16
C PHE A 112 -12.25 -24.73 -18.63
N SER A 113 -12.40 -25.85 -19.28
CA SER A 113 -12.94 -25.97 -20.63
C SER A 113 -14.15 -26.89 -20.60
N TYR A 114 -15.24 -26.45 -21.18
CA TYR A 114 -16.44 -27.27 -21.38
C TYR A 114 -16.91 -27.16 -22.83
N LYS A 115 -16.81 -28.26 -23.57
CA LYS A 115 -17.06 -28.30 -25.02
C LYS A 115 -16.22 -27.22 -25.75
N ASN A 116 -16.89 -26.19 -26.25
CA ASN A 116 -16.29 -25.11 -27.01
C ASN A 116 -16.05 -23.84 -26.17
N PHE A 117 -16.33 -23.90 -24.87
CA PHE A 117 -16.19 -22.78 -23.95
C PHE A 117 -14.94 -22.97 -23.10
N ASP A 118 -14.13 -21.92 -22.99
CA ASP A 118 -12.95 -21.85 -22.13
C ASP A 118 -13.06 -20.68 -21.16
N PHE A 119 -12.67 -20.93 -19.93
CA PHE A 119 -12.52 -19.93 -18.88
C PHE A 119 -11.15 -20.05 -18.24
N SER A 120 -10.51 -18.91 -17.98
CA SER A 120 -9.29 -18.86 -17.16
C SER A 120 -9.27 -17.60 -16.32
N MET A 121 -8.67 -17.71 -15.12
CA MET A 121 -8.50 -16.60 -14.20
C MET A 121 -7.16 -16.74 -13.47
N VAL A 122 -6.46 -15.63 -13.35
CA VAL A 122 -5.20 -15.48 -12.60
C VAL A 122 -5.40 -14.46 -11.51
N MET A 123 -5.11 -14.84 -10.28
CA MET A 123 -5.22 -14.00 -9.09
C MET A 123 -3.88 -13.96 -8.38
N GLN A 124 -3.60 -12.82 -7.74
CA GLN A 124 -2.39 -12.64 -6.93
C GLN A 124 -2.63 -11.68 -5.78
N GLY A 125 -1.79 -11.76 -4.79
CA GLY A 125 -1.78 -10.79 -3.71
C GLY A 125 -0.53 -10.90 -2.84
N VAL A 126 -0.39 -9.90 -2.00
CA VAL A 126 0.65 -9.83 -0.96
C VAL A 126 -0.02 -9.52 0.37
N ALA A 127 0.61 -9.90 1.46
CA ALA A 127 0.12 -9.55 2.79
C ALA A 127 1.25 -9.42 3.81
N GLY A 128 0.97 -8.57 4.82
CA GLY A 128 1.87 -8.33 5.93
C GLY A 128 2.95 -7.29 5.66
N ASN A 129 2.87 -6.55 4.55
CA ASN A 129 3.70 -5.37 4.32
C ASN A 129 2.97 -4.10 4.71
N GLN A 130 3.75 -3.07 5.03
CA GLN A 130 3.27 -1.70 5.22
C GLN A 130 3.73 -0.81 4.06
N ILE A 131 3.00 0.28 3.86
CA ILE A 131 3.36 1.34 2.92
C ILE A 131 3.34 2.69 3.62
N VAL A 132 4.11 3.64 3.12
CA VAL A 132 4.12 5.02 3.60
C VAL A 132 3.32 5.89 2.65
N ASN A 133 2.21 6.42 3.12
CA ASN A 133 1.39 7.36 2.37
C ASN A 133 1.94 8.79 2.50
N ARG A 134 2.88 9.17 1.64
CA ARG A 134 3.48 10.51 1.62
C ARG A 134 2.49 11.61 1.28
N LYS A 135 1.40 11.30 0.58
CA LYS A 135 0.36 12.29 0.24
C LYS A 135 -0.29 12.90 1.47
N ARG A 136 -0.33 12.15 2.59
CA ARG A 136 -0.79 12.69 3.88
C ARG A 136 0.08 13.86 4.35
N GLY A 137 1.36 13.90 4.01
CA GLY A 137 2.27 15.02 4.25
C GLY A 137 2.13 16.16 3.23
N ASP A 138 2.32 15.85 1.96
CA ASP A 138 2.39 16.84 0.88
C ASP A 138 1.14 17.72 0.76
N ARG A 139 -0.04 17.15 0.94
CA ARG A 139 -1.31 17.87 0.82
C ARG A 139 -1.61 18.81 1.98
N ARG A 140 -0.90 18.71 3.08
CA ARG A 140 -1.08 19.54 4.27
C ARG A 140 -0.22 20.79 4.27
N TRP A 141 0.89 20.76 3.56
CA TRP A 141 1.86 21.87 3.53
C TRP A 141 1.45 23.00 2.60
N HIS A 142 0.54 22.76 1.66
CA HIS A 142 0.19 23.74 0.64
C HIS A 142 -1.25 24.21 0.81
N SER A 143 -1.43 25.49 1.13
CA SER A 143 -2.74 26.15 1.19
C SER A 143 -3.50 26.13 -0.16
N GLU A 144 -2.81 25.79 -1.24
CA GLU A 144 -3.34 25.75 -2.61
C GLU A 144 -3.81 24.36 -3.04
N LEU A 145 -3.57 23.31 -2.24
CA LEU A 145 -3.97 21.95 -2.54
C LEU A 145 -5.30 21.61 -1.88
N ASN A 146 -6.10 20.81 -2.58
CA ASN A 146 -7.32 20.25 -2.01
C ASN A 146 -6.99 19.36 -0.81
N TYR A 147 -7.80 19.49 0.22
CA TYR A 147 -7.75 18.62 1.40
C TYR A 147 -8.08 17.19 1.00
N ASP A 148 -7.39 16.21 1.57
CA ASP A 148 -7.74 14.80 1.37
C ASP A 148 -9.10 14.53 2.01
N LEU A 149 -10.00 13.86 1.25
CA LEU A 149 -11.35 13.55 1.73
C LEU A 149 -11.30 12.69 3.00
N ASP A 150 -10.41 11.70 3.03
CA ASP A 150 -10.19 10.84 4.20
C ASP A 150 -9.82 11.66 5.44
N GLN A 151 -8.88 12.62 5.31
CA GLN A 151 -8.51 13.52 6.38
C GLN A 151 -9.68 14.46 6.76
N PHE A 152 -10.46 14.92 5.79
CA PHE A 152 -11.61 15.81 6.06
C PHE A 152 -12.71 15.10 6.84
N GLU A 153 -13.04 13.87 6.48
CA GLU A 153 -14.13 13.11 7.09
C GLU A 153 -13.75 12.57 8.47
N ASN A 154 -12.50 12.15 8.67
CA ASN A 154 -12.04 11.45 9.86
C ASN A 154 -11.28 12.34 10.85
N ARG A 155 -11.01 13.62 10.53
CA ARG A 155 -10.26 14.53 11.42
C ARG A 155 -10.92 14.70 12.79
N TRP A 156 -10.13 14.95 13.80
CA TRP A 156 -10.61 15.33 15.11
C TRP A 156 -11.41 16.65 15.03
N THR A 157 -12.65 16.63 15.52
CA THR A 157 -13.58 17.77 15.55
C THR A 157 -14.04 18.13 16.95
N GLY A 158 -13.59 17.39 17.96
CA GLY A 158 -13.91 17.54 19.36
C GLY A 158 -13.66 16.25 20.12
N GLU A 159 -13.74 16.32 21.44
CA GLU A 159 -13.52 15.17 22.31
C GLU A 159 -14.37 13.97 21.91
N GLY A 160 -13.74 12.81 21.79
CA GLY A 160 -14.39 11.55 21.42
C GLY A 160 -14.67 11.37 19.93
N SER A 161 -14.37 12.34 19.05
CA SER A 161 -14.66 12.21 17.62
C SER A 161 -13.75 11.19 16.91
N THR A 162 -12.46 11.18 17.24
CA THR A 162 -11.47 10.22 16.74
C THR A 162 -10.24 10.23 17.63
N ASN A 163 -9.48 9.13 17.63
CA ASN A 163 -8.15 9.03 18.26
C ASN A 163 -7.03 8.78 17.24
N GLU A 164 -7.35 8.84 15.93
CA GLU A 164 -6.41 8.50 14.86
C GLU A 164 -5.98 9.71 14.03
N TYR A 165 -6.87 10.68 13.85
CA TYR A 165 -6.66 11.81 12.96
C TYR A 165 -6.55 13.12 13.73
N MET A 166 -5.50 13.90 13.45
CA MET A 166 -5.35 15.24 14.02
C MET A 166 -6.47 16.19 13.59
N SER A 167 -6.64 17.28 14.30
CA SER A 167 -7.56 18.37 13.96
C SER A 167 -7.15 19.07 12.66
N ALA A 168 -8.08 19.80 12.03
CA ALA A 168 -7.78 20.66 10.89
C ALA A 168 -6.72 21.73 11.23
N LYS A 169 -6.75 22.29 12.45
CA LYS A 169 -5.73 23.24 12.97
C LYS A 169 -4.40 22.52 13.20
N GLY A 170 -4.43 21.29 13.73
CA GLY A 170 -3.26 20.46 13.95
C GLY A 170 -2.57 20.07 12.66
N SER A 171 -3.30 19.97 11.55
CA SER A 171 -2.76 19.55 10.27
C SER A 171 -1.72 20.48 9.65
N VAL A 172 -1.55 21.68 10.19
CA VAL A 172 -0.52 22.65 9.77
C VAL A 172 0.57 22.87 10.81
N LYS A 173 0.49 22.20 11.96
CA LYS A 173 1.48 22.36 13.03
C LYS A 173 2.72 21.50 12.76
N PRO A 174 3.94 22.04 12.87
CA PRO A 174 5.18 21.30 12.71
C PRO A 174 5.25 20.03 13.59
N TRP A 175 4.72 20.09 14.82
CA TRP A 175 4.63 18.95 15.74
C TRP A 175 4.02 17.72 15.06
N ASN A 176 2.88 17.89 14.40
CA ASN A 176 2.14 16.80 13.80
C ASN A 176 2.67 16.33 12.44
N ILE A 177 3.34 17.22 11.70
CA ILE A 177 3.62 17.00 10.27
C ILE A 177 5.11 16.92 9.92
N SER A 178 6.00 17.53 10.70
CA SER A 178 7.45 17.54 10.38
C SER A 178 8.15 16.24 10.78
N ASN A 179 7.50 15.42 11.59
CA ASN A 179 8.05 14.17 12.08
C ASN A 179 7.41 12.98 11.36
N PHE A 180 8.21 12.13 10.74
CA PHE A 180 7.74 10.86 10.23
C PHE A 180 7.24 10.00 11.39
N ASN A 181 6.02 9.54 11.30
CA ASN A 181 5.31 8.84 12.38
C ASN A 181 4.36 7.77 11.86
N SER A 182 3.77 7.00 12.77
CA SER A 182 2.89 5.88 12.44
C SER A 182 1.63 6.27 11.66
N PHE A 183 1.19 7.53 11.70
CA PHE A 183 0.06 8.01 10.90
C PHE A 183 0.28 7.94 9.38
N TYR A 184 1.53 7.95 8.94
CA TYR A 184 1.86 7.82 7.52
C TYR A 184 1.91 6.37 7.05
N VAL A 185 1.95 5.41 7.98
CA VAL A 185 2.14 4.00 7.69
C VAL A 185 0.79 3.31 7.60
N GLU A 186 0.54 2.65 6.48
CA GLU A 186 -0.72 1.98 6.19
C GLU A 186 -0.48 0.51 5.81
N ASP A 187 -1.53 -0.32 5.92
CA ASP A 187 -1.51 -1.71 5.47
C ASP A 187 -1.37 -1.78 3.95
N GLY A 188 -0.25 -2.30 3.47
CA GLY A 188 0.07 -2.46 2.06
C GLY A 188 -0.47 -3.74 1.42
N SER A 189 -1.17 -4.57 2.19
CA SER A 189 -1.72 -5.84 1.70
C SER A 189 -2.76 -5.62 0.60
N TYR A 190 -2.73 -6.46 -0.43
CA TYR A 190 -3.73 -6.41 -1.49
C TYR A 190 -4.06 -7.79 -2.06
N PHE A 191 -5.22 -7.86 -2.69
CA PHE A 191 -5.65 -8.94 -3.55
C PHE A 191 -6.04 -8.40 -4.92
N ARG A 192 -5.67 -9.11 -6.00
CA ARG A 192 -5.98 -8.72 -7.37
C ARG A 192 -6.39 -9.90 -8.23
N ILE A 193 -7.41 -9.70 -9.04
CA ILE A 193 -7.63 -10.49 -10.23
C ILE A 193 -6.74 -9.90 -11.32
N GLN A 194 -5.64 -10.58 -11.65
CA GLN A 194 -4.65 -10.08 -12.61
C GLN A 194 -5.17 -10.18 -14.04
N ASN A 195 -5.84 -11.29 -14.36
CA ASN A 195 -6.42 -11.52 -15.66
C ASN A 195 -7.62 -12.46 -15.53
N VAL A 196 -8.65 -12.20 -16.29
CA VAL A 196 -9.75 -13.14 -16.51
C VAL A 196 -10.09 -13.19 -17.99
N GLN A 197 -10.21 -14.38 -18.53
CA GLN A 197 -10.57 -14.61 -19.93
C GLN A 197 -11.72 -15.60 -20.05
N VAL A 198 -12.63 -15.25 -20.94
CA VAL A 198 -13.72 -16.14 -21.40
C VAL A 198 -13.58 -16.27 -22.91
N ALA A 199 -13.69 -17.48 -23.42
CA ALA A 199 -13.62 -17.68 -24.86
C ALA A 199 -14.61 -18.75 -25.32
N TYR A 200 -15.10 -18.59 -26.53
CA TYR A 200 -15.94 -19.57 -27.20
C TYR A 200 -15.42 -19.86 -28.61
N THR A 201 -15.28 -21.14 -28.96
CA THR A 201 -14.80 -21.59 -30.25
C THR A 201 -15.95 -22.17 -31.06
N PHE A 202 -16.33 -21.49 -32.12
CA PHE A 202 -17.23 -22.01 -33.13
C PHE A 202 -16.44 -23.04 -33.96
N PRO A 203 -16.85 -24.31 -33.98
CA PRO A 203 -16.13 -25.34 -34.72
C PRO A 203 -16.28 -25.14 -36.23
N LYS A 204 -15.35 -25.70 -37.00
CA LYS A 204 -15.48 -25.79 -38.47
C LYS A 204 -16.82 -26.43 -38.85
N LYS A 205 -17.51 -25.84 -39.82
CA LYS A 205 -18.71 -26.41 -40.40
C LYS A 205 -18.58 -26.44 -41.92
N ASP A 206 -19.00 -27.54 -42.52
CA ASP A 206 -19.06 -27.71 -43.96
C ASP A 206 -20.51 -27.60 -44.43
N PHE A 207 -20.79 -26.61 -45.26
CA PHE A 207 -22.06 -26.37 -45.89
C PHE A 207 -22.01 -26.70 -47.40
N GLY A 208 -21.17 -27.65 -47.78
CA GLY A 208 -20.96 -28.08 -49.15
C GLY A 208 -20.06 -27.11 -49.94
N LYS A 209 -20.63 -26.13 -50.65
CA LYS A 209 -19.83 -25.13 -51.38
C LYS A 209 -19.15 -24.07 -50.49
N PHE A 210 -19.65 -23.93 -49.26
CA PHE A 210 -19.11 -22.97 -48.28
C PHE A 210 -18.56 -23.72 -47.06
N LYS A 211 -17.26 -23.57 -46.81
CA LYS A 211 -16.58 -24.09 -45.61
C LYS A 211 -16.35 -22.99 -44.61
N MET A 212 -17.06 -23.05 -43.49
CA MET A 212 -16.85 -22.11 -42.41
C MET A 212 -15.59 -22.48 -41.62
N PRO A 213 -14.60 -21.59 -41.51
CA PRO A 213 -13.41 -21.83 -40.66
C PRO A 213 -13.81 -21.93 -39.19
N SER A 214 -12.91 -22.45 -38.34
CA SER A 214 -13.09 -22.35 -36.92
C SER A 214 -12.88 -20.89 -36.51
N ILE A 215 -13.83 -20.35 -35.72
CA ILE A 215 -13.79 -18.96 -35.24
C ILE A 215 -13.76 -18.99 -33.73
N ARG A 216 -12.73 -18.43 -33.10
CA ARG A 216 -12.64 -18.25 -31.66
C ARG A 216 -12.88 -16.77 -31.30
N LEU A 217 -13.88 -16.53 -30.48
CA LEU A 217 -14.11 -15.23 -29.85
C LEU A 217 -13.62 -15.32 -28.40
N SER A 218 -12.93 -14.29 -27.95
CA SER A 218 -12.49 -14.16 -26.56
C SER A 218 -12.73 -12.76 -26.02
N LEU A 219 -13.12 -12.71 -24.75
CA LEU A 219 -13.15 -11.49 -23.95
C LEU A 219 -12.14 -11.65 -22.83
N THR A 220 -11.20 -10.74 -22.74
CA THR A 220 -10.17 -10.71 -21.71
C THR A 220 -10.29 -9.41 -20.92
N ALA A 221 -10.26 -9.50 -19.60
CA ALA A 221 -10.14 -8.35 -18.73
C ALA A 221 -8.85 -8.47 -17.91
N ASP A 222 -8.00 -7.44 -18.01
CA ASP A 222 -6.79 -7.32 -17.22
C ASP A 222 -7.05 -6.38 -16.06
N ARG A 223 -6.68 -6.82 -14.87
CA ARG A 223 -6.86 -6.10 -13.61
C ARG A 223 -8.30 -5.59 -13.37
N PRO A 224 -9.35 -6.41 -13.62
CA PRO A 224 -10.74 -5.98 -13.45
C PRO A 224 -11.09 -5.66 -11.99
N LEU A 225 -10.35 -6.23 -11.04
CA LEU A 225 -10.54 -6.03 -9.62
C LEU A 225 -9.20 -5.98 -8.89
N THR A 226 -8.98 -4.92 -8.11
CA THR A 226 -7.91 -4.83 -7.11
C THR A 226 -8.52 -4.34 -5.80
N VAL A 227 -8.30 -5.07 -4.72
CA VAL A 227 -8.80 -4.75 -3.37
C VAL A 227 -7.61 -4.52 -2.46
N PHE A 228 -7.57 -3.38 -1.79
CA PHE A 228 -6.56 -2.98 -0.82
C PHE A 228 -7.15 -1.95 0.15
N LYS A 229 -6.51 -1.76 1.32
CA LYS A 229 -7.02 -0.87 2.38
C LYS A 229 -6.36 0.51 2.37
N ALA A 230 -5.12 0.58 1.89
CA ALA A 230 -4.38 1.83 1.92
C ALA A 230 -5.08 2.94 1.13
N ASN A 231 -5.03 4.17 1.63
CA ASN A 231 -5.52 5.34 0.92
C ASN A 231 -4.54 5.76 -0.19
N SER A 232 -4.44 4.92 -1.21
CA SER A 232 -3.53 5.04 -2.34
C SER A 232 -4.25 4.79 -3.66
N PHE A 233 -3.64 5.20 -4.77
CA PHE A 233 -4.14 4.88 -6.12
C PHE A 233 -3.70 3.49 -6.61
N SER A 234 -2.70 2.90 -5.97
CA SER A 234 -2.19 1.57 -6.30
C SER A 234 -1.53 0.96 -5.07
N PRO A 235 -1.69 -0.34 -4.82
CA PRO A 235 -0.94 -1.04 -3.77
C PRO A 235 0.50 -1.35 -4.19
N GLU A 236 0.85 -1.22 -5.46
CA GLU A 236 2.20 -1.44 -5.98
C GLU A 236 2.93 -0.11 -6.05
N LEU A 237 3.78 0.12 -5.07
CA LEU A 237 4.49 1.38 -4.89
C LEU A 237 5.94 1.27 -5.34
N GLY A 238 6.37 2.27 -6.05
CA GLY A 238 7.74 2.46 -6.49
C GLY A 238 7.79 3.66 -7.41
N SER A 239 8.38 4.77 -6.96
CA SER A 239 8.62 5.89 -7.85
C SER A 239 9.82 5.59 -8.75
N LYS A 240 9.66 5.85 -10.04
CA LYS A 240 10.76 5.80 -11.00
C LYS A 240 11.44 7.17 -11.01
N ASN A 241 12.78 7.15 -10.99
CA ASN A 241 13.56 8.36 -11.26
C ASN A 241 13.38 8.81 -12.74
N GLU A 242 13.95 9.93 -13.12
CA GLU A 242 13.89 10.46 -14.49
C GLU A 242 14.44 9.47 -15.55
N LYS A 243 15.27 8.50 -15.14
CA LYS A 243 15.81 7.44 -16.01
C LYS A 243 14.89 6.21 -16.07
N GLY A 244 13.75 6.22 -15.39
CA GLY A 244 12.82 5.09 -15.35
C GLY A 244 13.24 3.97 -14.39
N GLU A 245 14.29 4.16 -13.58
CA GLU A 245 14.76 3.22 -12.57
C GLU A 245 14.03 3.48 -11.26
N ILE A 246 13.65 2.41 -10.54
CA ILE A 246 13.09 2.52 -9.20
C ILE A 246 14.26 2.74 -8.24
N ALA A 247 14.30 3.91 -7.59
CA ALA A 247 15.29 4.13 -6.54
C ALA A 247 14.99 3.17 -5.37
N SER A 248 16.00 2.46 -4.89
CA SER A 248 15.86 1.52 -3.76
C SER A 248 15.30 2.18 -2.49
N SER A 249 15.52 3.49 -2.34
CA SER A 249 14.98 4.30 -1.25
C SER A 249 13.50 4.66 -1.40
N SER A 250 12.86 4.35 -2.54
CA SER A 250 11.46 4.69 -2.84
C SER A 250 10.52 3.50 -2.74
N TYR A 251 11.02 2.31 -2.45
CA TYR A 251 10.16 1.15 -2.28
C TYR A 251 9.24 1.33 -1.08
N GLY A 252 7.94 1.08 -1.30
CA GLY A 252 6.93 1.19 -0.27
C GLY A 252 6.48 2.62 0.06
N PHE A 253 6.99 3.64 -0.65
CA PHE A 253 6.53 5.02 -0.49
C PHE A 253 5.53 5.39 -1.59
N ASP A 254 4.32 5.81 -1.22
CA ASP A 254 3.32 6.33 -2.14
C ASP A 254 3.65 7.78 -2.51
N GLU A 255 4.44 7.91 -3.55
CA GLU A 255 4.84 9.21 -4.10
C GLU A 255 4.45 9.26 -5.58
N ARG A 256 3.40 10.02 -5.88
CA ARG A 256 2.94 10.30 -7.27
C ARG A 256 2.64 9.04 -8.10
N VAL A 257 2.06 8.03 -7.47
CA VAL A 257 1.66 6.80 -8.15
C VAL A 257 0.38 7.02 -8.97
N TYR A 258 0.38 6.55 -10.22
CA TYR A 258 -0.82 6.60 -11.06
C TYR A 258 -1.79 5.47 -10.72
N PRO A 259 -3.11 5.71 -10.86
CA PRO A 259 -4.10 4.66 -10.74
C PRO A 259 -3.84 3.51 -11.72
N LEU A 260 -4.04 2.29 -11.25
CA LEU A 260 -3.97 1.11 -12.09
C LEU A 260 -5.19 1.07 -13.02
N ALA A 261 -4.96 1.12 -14.32
CA ALA A 261 -6.02 0.99 -15.31
C ALA A 261 -6.42 -0.47 -15.48
N SER A 262 -7.73 -0.73 -15.54
CA SER A 262 -8.28 -1.98 -16.05
C SER A 262 -8.37 -1.90 -17.57
N SER A 263 -8.10 -3.00 -18.27
CA SER A 263 -8.28 -3.07 -19.73
C SER A 263 -9.19 -4.24 -20.10
N TYR A 264 -9.98 -4.04 -21.16
CA TYR A 264 -10.90 -5.02 -21.70
C TYR A 264 -10.60 -5.21 -23.17
N THR A 265 -10.34 -6.46 -23.57
CA THR A 265 -9.95 -6.80 -24.94
C THR A 265 -10.90 -7.82 -25.54
N LEU A 266 -11.48 -7.49 -26.69
CA LEU A 266 -12.22 -8.44 -27.51
C LEU A 266 -11.27 -9.03 -28.57
N GLY A 267 -11.10 -10.35 -28.57
CA GLY A 267 -10.25 -11.07 -29.49
C GLY A 267 -11.07 -11.88 -30.49
N LEU A 268 -10.65 -11.86 -31.76
CA LEU A 268 -11.17 -12.72 -32.84
C LEU A 268 -10.02 -13.47 -33.47
N ARG A 269 -10.10 -14.82 -33.48
CA ARG A 269 -9.13 -15.67 -34.17
C ARG A 269 -9.85 -16.57 -35.16
N ILE A 270 -9.40 -16.56 -36.41
CA ILE A 270 -9.94 -17.40 -37.51
C ILE A 270 -8.89 -18.43 -37.86
N ILE A 271 -9.29 -19.74 -37.91
CA ILE A 271 -8.40 -20.86 -38.19
C ILE A 271 -8.98 -21.64 -39.38
N TYR A 272 -8.32 -21.53 -40.53
CA TYR A 272 -8.71 -22.17 -41.79
C TYR A 272 -8.43 -23.67 -41.83
#